data_774188bd3f27da57d3e42a554ef975c2
#
_entry.id   774188bd3f27da57d3e42a554ef975c2
#
_cell.length_a   1.000
_cell.length_b   1.000
_cell.length_c   1.000
_cell.angle_alpha   90.00
_cell.angle_beta   90.00
_cell.angle_gamma   90.00
#
_symmetry.space_group_name_H-M   'P 1'
#
loop_
_entity.id
_entity.type
_entity.pdbx_description
1 polymer ?
#
loop_
_entity_poly.entity_id
_entity_poly.type
_entity_poly.pdbx_seq_one_letter_code
_entity_poly.pdbx_strand_id
1 'polypeptide(L)'
;MPTQSSTMWGQKSNRKLIIGIFGFSLGLFGILCGMFWEDIFNWIMHKEMVLAPDTRVYDNWKSPPLELNLDIYLFNWTNPEEFGNLSTKPILEQVGPYRFSERPDKVDIDWHPENASVSYRRRSFFYFDEEGSNGSLDDEINTLNAVALSAAATAKHWPSVKRAMVDVGLKVYGPEMSVRKKIDELLFTGYSDVMIDVAMAMPIFGDEVKVPFDKFGWFYTRNGSADLTGVFNVFTGADDLAKLGQMHTWNYQENTGFFESFCGMTNGSAGEFQPQHLKPGGSIGLFTPDMCRTVPLDYLKTVEIEGLKGYKFAGGPRSVDNGTLYPENLCYCGGECVPSGVMNISACRFGSPVFMSYPHFYNGDQYFVDQVEGLEPKQEDHEFYMVVEPNTGIPLEVAARFQVNMLVEPIEGIALYKDVPRIFFPLIWFEQKVRITPEMADQLKVLPIVLLSGHIFAGVCLAIGLILLCWAPVEHMMSWCRRRRYDLKNQTKTNGDYKSRSRYASAEELKSKASTLICEKSTSGTPDSSPLLARRGQKATIVPTMSKSQTGESVATASTSVSENKE
;
A
#
# COMPACT_ATOMS: atom_id res chain seq x y z
N MET A 1 -39.32 53.96 -54.38
CA MET A 1 -38.24 53.08 -53.96
C MET A 1 -38.45 52.77 -52.48
N PRO A 2 -38.90 51.62 -52.11
CA PRO A 2 -39.05 51.21 -50.74
C PRO A 2 -37.97 50.24 -50.28
N THR A 3 -37.34 50.51 -49.12
CA THR A 3 -37.06 49.65 -48.02
C THR A 3 -35.92 48.64 -48.15
N GLN A 4 -34.68 49.14 -47.98
CA GLN A 4 -33.52 48.36 -47.57
C GLN A 4 -33.34 48.27 -46.03
N SER A 5 -34.25 48.79 -45.21
CA SER A 5 -34.10 48.86 -43.74
C SER A 5 -34.65 47.64 -42.97
N SER A 6 -35.54 46.84 -43.56
CA SER A 6 -36.21 45.74 -42.88
C SER A 6 -35.39 44.46 -42.82
N THR A 7 -34.50 44.20 -43.78
CA THR A 7 -33.64 43.01 -43.81
C THR A 7 -32.48 43.03 -42.84
N MET A 8 -31.91 44.23 -42.56
CA MET A 8 -30.84 44.41 -41.56
C MET A 8 -31.31 44.21 -40.10
N TRP A 9 -32.60 44.39 -39.83
CA TRP A 9 -33.15 44.26 -38.49
C TRP A 9 -33.42 42.78 -38.12
N GLY A 10 -33.92 41.96 -39.03
CA GLY A 10 -34.11 40.54 -38.84
C GLY A 10 -32.79 39.80 -38.61
N GLN A 11 -31.75 40.20 -39.34
CA GLN A 11 -30.41 39.57 -39.26
C GLN A 11 -29.72 39.82 -37.91
N LYS A 12 -29.85 41.03 -37.31
CA LYS A 12 -29.30 41.36 -35.99
C LYS A 12 -30.03 40.64 -34.82
N SER A 13 -31.36 40.46 -34.95
CA SER A 13 -32.17 39.77 -33.94
C SER A 13 -31.85 38.27 -33.91
N ASN A 14 -31.71 37.60 -35.07
CA ASN A 14 -31.37 36.18 -35.17
C ASN A 14 -29.93 35.91 -34.63
N ARG A 15 -28.98 36.80 -34.85
CA ARG A 15 -27.60 36.64 -34.33
C ARG A 15 -27.57 36.67 -32.79
N LYS A 16 -28.38 37.52 -32.17
CA LYS A 16 -28.46 37.57 -30.69
C LYS A 16 -29.10 36.33 -30.09
N LEU A 17 -30.14 35.81 -30.72
CA LEU A 17 -30.79 34.58 -30.32
C LEU A 17 -29.80 33.39 -30.41
N ILE A 18 -29.05 33.32 -31.51
CA ILE A 18 -28.05 32.27 -31.72
C ILE A 18 -26.95 32.33 -30.63
N ILE A 19 -26.44 33.53 -30.28
CA ILE A 19 -25.44 33.69 -29.20
C ILE A 19 -26.03 33.26 -27.85
N GLY A 20 -27.27 33.62 -27.56
CA GLY A 20 -27.94 33.22 -26.32
C GLY A 20 -28.15 31.70 -26.22
N ILE A 21 -28.61 31.07 -27.31
CA ILE A 21 -28.75 29.60 -27.37
C ILE A 21 -27.41 28.91 -27.22
N PHE A 22 -26.38 29.41 -27.90
CA PHE A 22 -25.03 28.84 -27.79
C PHE A 22 -24.46 29.00 -26.37
N GLY A 23 -24.64 30.19 -25.75
CA GLY A 23 -24.21 30.44 -24.36
C GLY A 23 -24.93 29.50 -23.37
N PHE A 24 -26.27 29.30 -23.55
CA PHE A 24 -27.03 28.37 -22.74
C PHE A 24 -26.56 26.92 -22.91
N SER A 25 -26.37 26.49 -24.16
CA SER A 25 -25.90 25.13 -24.45
C SER A 25 -24.52 24.87 -23.89
N LEU A 26 -23.59 25.85 -24.01
CA LEU A 26 -22.22 25.74 -23.48
C LEU A 26 -22.20 25.74 -21.95
N GLY A 27 -23.02 26.57 -21.31
CA GLY A 27 -23.17 26.59 -19.86
C GLY A 27 -23.77 25.30 -19.31
N LEU A 28 -24.82 24.78 -19.96
CA LEU A 28 -25.42 23.48 -19.62
C LEU A 28 -24.42 22.34 -19.81
N PHE A 29 -23.67 22.35 -20.92
CA PHE A 29 -22.59 21.38 -21.16
C PHE A 29 -21.52 21.44 -20.06
N GLY A 30 -21.08 22.64 -19.65
CA GLY A 30 -20.14 22.81 -18.55
C GLY A 30 -20.66 22.24 -17.23
N ILE A 31 -21.95 22.45 -16.91
CA ILE A 31 -22.57 21.87 -15.71
C ILE A 31 -22.57 20.34 -15.79
N LEU A 32 -23.07 19.78 -16.90
CA LEU A 32 -23.12 18.32 -17.09
C LEU A 32 -21.72 17.70 -17.05
N CYS A 33 -20.76 18.32 -17.73
CA CYS A 33 -19.37 17.88 -17.71
C CYS A 33 -18.79 17.88 -16.29
N GLY A 34 -19.05 18.94 -15.52
CA GLY A 34 -18.59 19.04 -14.12
C GLY A 34 -19.26 18.03 -13.19
N MET A 35 -20.53 17.70 -13.43
CA MET A 35 -21.27 16.72 -12.63
C MET A 35 -20.85 15.28 -12.92
N PHE A 36 -20.56 14.93 -14.17
CA PHE A 36 -20.24 13.56 -14.59
C PHE A 36 -18.76 13.32 -14.83
N TRP A 37 -17.89 14.31 -14.62
CA TRP A 37 -16.47 14.16 -14.93
C TRP A 37 -15.77 13.10 -14.06
N GLU A 38 -16.10 13.05 -12.77
CA GLU A 38 -15.58 12.03 -11.86
C GLU A 38 -16.03 10.62 -12.28
N ASP A 39 -17.29 10.47 -12.70
CA ASP A 39 -17.81 9.17 -13.17
C ASP A 39 -17.11 8.74 -14.46
N ILE A 40 -16.89 9.68 -15.39
CA ILE A 40 -16.16 9.43 -16.64
C ILE A 40 -14.70 9.07 -16.34
N PHE A 41 -14.05 9.81 -15.45
CA PHE A 41 -12.68 9.53 -15.03
C PHE A 41 -12.58 8.16 -14.37
N ASN A 42 -13.46 7.83 -13.43
CA ASN A 42 -13.50 6.53 -12.77
C ASN A 42 -13.77 5.39 -13.77
N TRP A 43 -14.64 5.61 -14.75
CA TRP A 43 -14.87 4.64 -15.82
C TRP A 43 -13.62 4.39 -16.67
N ILE A 44 -12.86 5.44 -17.02
CA ILE A 44 -11.59 5.33 -17.75
C ILE A 44 -10.57 4.59 -16.88
N MET A 45 -10.45 4.99 -15.60
CA MET A 45 -9.55 4.36 -14.64
C MET A 45 -9.88 2.88 -14.46
N HIS A 46 -11.15 2.54 -14.35
CA HIS A 46 -11.58 1.15 -14.28
C HIS A 46 -11.09 0.35 -15.50
N LYS A 47 -11.30 0.89 -16.70
CA LYS A 47 -10.89 0.22 -17.95
C LYS A 47 -9.36 0.04 -18.04
N GLU A 48 -8.58 1.02 -17.56
CA GLU A 48 -7.11 0.97 -17.63
C GLU A 48 -6.47 0.14 -16.50
N MET A 49 -7.13 0.02 -15.34
CA MET A 49 -6.58 -0.67 -14.17
C MET A 49 -7.06 -2.13 -14.02
N VAL A 50 -8.15 -2.52 -14.65
CA VAL A 50 -8.60 -3.92 -14.63
C VAL A 50 -7.51 -4.83 -15.17
N LEU A 51 -7.21 -5.89 -14.42
CA LEU A 51 -6.29 -6.93 -14.86
C LEU A 51 -6.99 -7.80 -15.90
N ALA A 52 -6.64 -7.59 -17.17
CA ALA A 52 -7.19 -8.31 -18.30
C ALA A 52 -6.12 -8.52 -19.40
N PRO A 53 -6.24 -9.56 -20.23
CA PRO A 53 -5.37 -9.72 -21.37
C PRO A 53 -5.33 -8.45 -22.25
N ASP A 54 -4.18 -8.16 -22.83
CA ASP A 54 -3.96 -7.00 -23.73
C ASP A 54 -4.03 -5.62 -23.04
N THR A 55 -3.96 -5.56 -21.69
CA THR A 55 -3.81 -4.30 -20.95
C THR A 55 -2.36 -4.08 -20.52
N ARG A 56 -1.95 -2.81 -20.34
CA ARG A 56 -0.62 -2.48 -19.78
C ARG A 56 -0.44 -3.03 -18.37
N VAL A 57 -1.52 -3.05 -17.59
CA VAL A 57 -1.52 -3.61 -16.23
C VAL A 57 -1.17 -5.08 -16.28
N TYR A 58 -1.71 -5.83 -17.24
CA TYR A 58 -1.40 -7.25 -17.42
C TYR A 58 0.08 -7.48 -17.73
N ASP A 59 0.66 -6.74 -18.68
CA ASP A 59 2.06 -6.91 -19.06
C ASP A 59 2.99 -6.64 -17.88
N ASN A 60 2.76 -5.52 -17.17
CA ASN A 60 3.54 -5.15 -15.97
C ASN A 60 3.33 -6.12 -14.80
N TRP A 61 2.12 -6.66 -14.64
CA TRP A 61 1.81 -7.64 -13.61
C TRP A 61 2.44 -9.01 -13.91
N LYS A 62 2.41 -9.44 -15.18
CA LYS A 62 2.98 -10.72 -15.62
C LYS A 62 4.50 -10.74 -15.46
N SER A 63 5.17 -9.72 -15.97
CA SER A 63 6.63 -9.58 -15.94
C SER A 63 6.97 -8.13 -15.55
N PRO A 64 7.07 -7.83 -14.25
CA PRO A 64 7.35 -6.47 -13.78
C PRO A 64 8.64 -5.91 -14.38
N PRO A 65 8.64 -4.69 -14.95
CA PRO A 65 9.83 -4.05 -15.50
C PRO A 65 10.67 -3.39 -14.39
N LEU A 66 10.81 -4.06 -13.24
CA LEU A 66 11.52 -3.59 -12.07
C LEU A 66 12.68 -4.53 -11.77
N GLU A 67 13.80 -3.97 -11.39
CA GLU A 67 14.88 -4.75 -10.80
C GLU A 67 14.52 -5.07 -9.36
N LEU A 68 14.36 -6.36 -9.09
CA LEU A 68 14.12 -6.88 -7.75
C LEU A 68 15.44 -7.41 -7.21
N ASN A 69 15.92 -6.80 -6.14
CA ASN A 69 17.12 -7.29 -5.46
C ASN A 69 16.69 -8.03 -4.20
N LEU A 70 17.24 -9.23 -4.04
CA LEU A 70 17.13 -10.03 -2.84
C LEU A 70 18.49 -10.03 -2.14
N ASP A 71 18.59 -9.30 -1.04
CA ASP A 71 19.76 -9.26 -0.19
C ASP A 71 19.60 -10.27 0.93
N ILE A 72 20.54 -11.22 1.02
CA ILE A 72 20.49 -12.32 1.99
C ILE A 72 21.64 -12.15 2.98
N TYR A 73 21.31 -12.26 4.26
CA TYR A 73 22.25 -12.22 5.37
C TYR A 73 22.15 -13.52 6.15
N LEU A 74 23.28 -14.11 6.51
CA LEU A 74 23.32 -15.31 7.34
C LEU A 74 24.02 -15.01 8.67
N PHE A 75 23.75 -15.84 9.66
CA PHE A 75 24.42 -15.78 10.95
C PHE A 75 25.47 -16.88 11.05
N ASN A 76 26.75 -16.48 11.09
CA ASN A 76 27.86 -17.37 11.36
C ASN A 76 27.95 -17.62 12.87
N TRP A 77 27.79 -18.85 13.29
CA TRP A 77 27.90 -19.25 14.69
C TRP A 77 29.37 -19.50 15.05
N THR A 78 29.98 -18.60 15.85
CA THR A 78 31.44 -18.58 16.07
C THR A 78 31.91 -19.48 17.21
N ASN A 79 31.01 -19.89 18.14
CA ASN A 79 31.33 -20.73 19.30
C ASN A 79 30.46 -22.00 19.42
N PRO A 80 30.28 -22.81 18.35
CA PRO A 80 29.37 -23.96 18.41
C PRO A 80 29.83 -25.04 19.42
N GLU A 81 31.11 -25.17 19.68
CA GLU A 81 31.68 -26.17 20.58
C GLU A 81 31.37 -25.90 22.06
N GLU A 82 31.01 -24.66 22.39
CA GLU A 82 30.64 -24.24 23.76
C GLU A 82 29.18 -24.45 24.08
N PHE A 83 28.34 -24.79 23.10
CA PHE A 83 26.89 -24.83 23.25
C PHE A 83 26.36 -25.89 24.24
N GLY A 84 27.11 -26.92 24.52
CA GLY A 84 26.80 -27.91 25.59
C GLY A 84 26.86 -27.34 27.01
N ASN A 85 27.40 -26.14 27.18
CA ASN A 85 27.43 -25.43 28.45
C ASN A 85 26.21 -24.48 28.54
N LEU A 86 25.21 -24.82 29.37
CA LEU A 86 23.99 -24.05 29.58
C LEU A 86 24.20 -22.57 30.01
N SER A 87 25.42 -22.23 30.44
CA SER A 87 25.79 -20.87 30.82
C SER A 87 26.34 -20.03 29.67
N THR A 88 26.62 -20.65 28.52
CA THR A 88 27.24 -19.97 27.37
C THR A 88 26.21 -19.74 26.30
N LYS A 89 26.04 -18.49 25.87
CA LYS A 89 25.14 -18.14 24.76
C LYS A 89 25.82 -18.40 23.42
N PRO A 90 25.06 -18.75 22.37
CA PRO A 90 25.56 -18.69 21.01
C PRO A 90 26.03 -17.28 20.65
N ILE A 91 27.22 -17.17 20.07
CA ILE A 91 27.77 -15.92 19.52
C ILE A 91 27.59 -15.96 18.01
N LEU A 92 26.83 -15.01 17.49
CA LEU A 92 26.45 -14.95 16.08
C LEU A 92 27.08 -13.72 15.43
N GLU A 93 27.73 -13.94 14.31
CA GLU A 93 28.28 -12.88 13.46
C GLU A 93 27.45 -12.81 12.17
N GLN A 94 26.86 -11.66 11.90
CA GLN A 94 26.12 -11.46 10.65
C GLN A 94 27.10 -11.32 9.49
N VAL A 95 26.89 -12.11 8.43
CA VAL A 95 27.64 -12.05 7.16
C VAL A 95 26.70 -11.73 6.00
N GLY A 96 27.21 -11.11 4.95
CA GLY A 96 26.46 -10.63 3.80
C GLY A 96 26.39 -9.09 3.74
N PRO A 97 25.55 -8.46 2.88
CA PRO A 97 24.58 -9.15 2.05
C PRO A 97 25.20 -9.99 0.93
N TYR A 98 24.58 -11.13 0.66
CA TYR A 98 24.75 -11.88 -0.58
C TYR A 98 23.56 -11.50 -1.48
N ARG A 99 23.83 -10.68 -2.51
CA ARG A 99 22.80 -10.10 -3.36
C ARG A 99 22.50 -11.00 -4.55
N PHE A 100 21.21 -11.15 -4.82
CA PHE A 100 20.72 -11.80 -6.03
C PHE A 100 19.75 -10.86 -6.77
N SER A 101 19.97 -10.69 -8.08
CA SER A 101 19.01 -10.07 -8.96
C SER A 101 17.89 -11.07 -9.25
N GLU A 102 16.65 -10.75 -8.90
CA GLU A 102 15.49 -11.59 -9.12
C GLU A 102 14.69 -11.11 -10.34
N ARG A 103 14.33 -12.05 -11.21
CA ARG A 103 13.43 -11.82 -12.34
C ARG A 103 12.18 -12.67 -12.15
N PRO A 104 11.10 -12.06 -11.63
CA PRO A 104 9.84 -12.77 -11.46
C PRO A 104 9.07 -12.85 -12.77
N ASP A 105 8.34 -13.95 -12.93
CA ASP A 105 7.42 -14.20 -14.03
C ASP A 105 6.18 -14.91 -13.51
N LYS A 106 5.04 -14.69 -14.14
CA LYS A 106 3.81 -15.43 -13.85
C LYS A 106 3.49 -16.37 -14.99
N VAL A 107 3.28 -17.62 -14.63
CA VAL A 107 3.03 -18.74 -15.58
C VAL A 107 1.73 -19.45 -15.22
N ASP A 108 1.28 -20.34 -16.10
CA ASP A 108 0.04 -21.12 -15.91
C ASP A 108 -1.17 -20.21 -15.60
N ILE A 109 -1.30 -19.12 -16.39
CA ILE A 109 -2.33 -18.10 -16.19
C ILE A 109 -3.65 -18.62 -16.74
N ASP A 110 -4.65 -18.74 -15.85
CA ASP A 110 -6.01 -19.19 -16.19
C ASP A 110 -7.05 -18.16 -15.70
N TRP A 111 -7.92 -17.71 -16.61
CA TRP A 111 -8.89 -16.65 -16.37
C TRP A 111 -10.25 -17.22 -16.02
N HIS A 112 -10.87 -16.66 -14.96
CA HIS A 112 -12.19 -17.05 -14.47
C HIS A 112 -13.15 -15.86 -14.55
N PRO A 113 -13.74 -15.57 -15.73
CA PRO A 113 -14.62 -14.42 -15.90
C PRO A 113 -15.89 -14.47 -15.04
N GLU A 114 -16.35 -15.67 -14.69
CA GLU A 114 -17.56 -15.92 -13.89
C GLU A 114 -17.49 -15.37 -12.46
N ASN A 115 -16.28 -15.24 -11.92
CA ASN A 115 -16.05 -14.68 -10.57
C ASN A 115 -15.03 -13.53 -10.58
N ALA A 116 -14.72 -12.98 -11.76
CA ALA A 116 -13.77 -11.89 -11.96
C ALA A 116 -12.40 -12.15 -11.32
N SER A 117 -11.85 -13.38 -11.49
CA SER A 117 -10.56 -13.77 -10.92
C SER A 117 -9.61 -14.36 -11.97
N VAL A 118 -8.34 -14.51 -11.58
CA VAL A 118 -7.29 -15.15 -12.38
C VAL A 118 -6.42 -16.03 -11.51
N SER A 119 -6.19 -17.27 -11.96
CA SER A 119 -5.25 -18.19 -11.33
C SER A 119 -3.89 -18.13 -12.01
N TYR A 120 -2.82 -18.27 -11.24
CA TYR A 120 -1.46 -18.28 -11.78
C TYR A 120 -0.47 -18.90 -10.79
N ARG A 121 0.73 -19.22 -11.29
CA ARG A 121 1.89 -19.58 -10.47
C ARG A 121 2.98 -18.52 -10.61
N ARG A 122 3.77 -18.34 -9.56
CA ARG A 122 4.95 -17.47 -9.57
C ARG A 122 6.19 -18.30 -9.85
N ARG A 123 7.03 -17.81 -10.75
CA ARG A 123 8.33 -18.35 -11.07
C ARG A 123 9.34 -17.24 -11.01
N SER A 124 10.46 -17.44 -10.32
CA SER A 124 11.53 -16.46 -10.19
C SER A 124 12.86 -17.07 -10.60
N PHE A 125 13.66 -16.28 -11.30
CA PHE A 125 15.03 -16.61 -11.64
C PHE A 125 15.95 -15.72 -10.83
N PHE A 126 16.92 -16.32 -10.13
CA PHE A 126 17.86 -15.63 -9.27
C PHE A 126 19.26 -15.70 -9.87
N TYR A 127 19.91 -14.55 -9.97
CA TYR A 127 21.26 -14.40 -10.49
C TYR A 127 22.12 -13.71 -9.43
N PHE A 128 23.24 -14.33 -9.05
CA PHE A 128 24.14 -13.73 -8.07
C PHE A 128 24.75 -12.43 -8.60
N ASP A 129 24.68 -11.38 -7.80
CA ASP A 129 25.29 -10.08 -8.07
C ASP A 129 26.54 -9.94 -7.20
N GLU A 130 27.69 -10.27 -7.77
CA GLU A 130 28.98 -10.24 -7.07
C GLU A 130 29.38 -8.81 -6.68
N GLU A 131 29.09 -7.81 -7.54
CA GLU A 131 29.43 -6.40 -7.28
C GLU A 131 28.57 -5.80 -6.14
N GLY A 132 27.31 -6.22 -6.03
CA GLY A 132 26.39 -5.80 -4.99
C GLY A 132 26.50 -6.58 -3.68
N SER A 133 27.32 -7.62 -3.65
CA SER A 133 27.50 -8.52 -2.49
C SER A 133 28.69 -8.12 -1.63
N ASN A 134 28.60 -8.41 -0.33
CA ASN A 134 29.73 -8.30 0.61
C ASN A 134 30.17 -9.69 1.03
N GLY A 135 30.73 -10.46 0.08
CA GLY A 135 31.18 -11.81 0.25
C GLY A 135 31.04 -12.66 -1.00
N SER A 136 31.53 -13.88 -0.96
CA SER A 136 31.49 -14.84 -2.06
C SER A 136 30.57 -16.01 -1.73
N LEU A 137 29.96 -16.62 -2.76
CA LEU A 137 29.20 -17.86 -2.59
C LEU A 137 30.05 -19.04 -2.10
N ASP A 138 31.39 -18.94 -2.24
CA ASP A 138 32.36 -19.93 -1.72
C ASP A 138 32.73 -19.72 -0.24
N ASP A 139 32.29 -18.63 0.40
CA ASP A 139 32.50 -18.39 1.81
C ASP A 139 31.87 -19.52 2.63
N GLU A 140 32.57 -19.96 3.69
CA GLU A 140 32.09 -21.00 4.59
C GLU A 140 31.73 -20.43 5.95
N ILE A 141 30.55 -20.82 6.47
CA ILE A 141 30.09 -20.47 7.81
C ILE A 141 29.69 -21.70 8.62
N ASN A 142 29.75 -21.57 9.93
CA ASN A 142 29.10 -22.52 10.82
C ASN A 142 27.67 -22.05 11.06
N THR A 143 26.72 -22.96 10.98
CA THR A 143 25.31 -22.69 11.26
C THR A 143 24.69 -23.86 12.01
N LEU A 144 23.52 -23.65 12.59
CA LEU A 144 22.77 -24.74 13.24
C LEU A 144 22.43 -25.84 12.23
N ASN A 145 22.58 -27.09 12.64
CA ASN A 145 22.17 -28.23 11.83
C ASN A 145 20.63 -28.32 11.75
N ALA A 146 20.07 -27.59 10.79
CA ALA A 146 18.63 -27.48 10.59
C ALA A 146 17.98 -28.85 10.27
N VAL A 147 18.69 -29.75 9.58
CA VAL A 147 18.20 -31.09 9.23
C VAL A 147 18.10 -31.95 10.48
N ALA A 148 19.16 -32.01 11.30
CA ALA A 148 19.16 -32.78 12.54
C ALA A 148 18.10 -32.27 13.52
N LEU A 149 17.97 -30.95 13.67
CA LEU A 149 16.97 -30.35 14.54
C LEU A 149 15.54 -30.64 14.03
N SER A 150 15.28 -30.53 12.74
CA SER A 150 13.98 -30.84 12.15
C SER A 150 13.60 -32.30 12.37
N ALA A 151 14.54 -33.23 12.18
CA ALA A 151 14.33 -34.66 12.43
C ALA A 151 14.01 -34.94 13.90
N ALA A 152 14.77 -34.33 14.82
CA ALA A 152 14.56 -34.47 16.27
C ALA A 152 13.20 -33.89 16.71
N ALA A 153 12.86 -32.68 16.26
CA ALA A 153 11.62 -32.00 16.60
C ALA A 153 10.38 -32.76 16.06
N THR A 154 10.44 -33.25 14.83
CA THR A 154 9.38 -34.09 14.26
C THR A 154 9.16 -35.37 15.08
N ALA A 155 10.25 -36.00 15.56
CA ALA A 155 10.18 -37.20 16.37
C ALA A 155 9.74 -36.97 17.82
N LYS A 156 9.69 -35.71 18.30
CA LYS A 156 9.35 -35.35 19.70
C LYS A 156 8.08 -36.00 20.21
N HIS A 157 7.04 -36.07 19.37
CA HIS A 157 5.73 -36.58 19.73
C HIS A 157 5.50 -38.06 19.32
N TRP A 158 6.54 -38.72 18.75
CA TRP A 158 6.41 -40.11 18.30
C TRP A 158 6.54 -41.11 19.45
N PRO A 159 6.03 -42.33 19.25
CA PRO A 159 6.27 -43.42 20.17
C PRO A 159 7.77 -43.64 20.43
N SER A 160 8.11 -44.04 21.65
CA SER A 160 9.51 -44.19 22.11
C SER A 160 10.39 -45.02 21.18
N VAL A 161 9.83 -46.06 20.56
CA VAL A 161 10.59 -46.91 19.62
C VAL A 161 10.97 -46.18 18.35
N LYS A 162 10.02 -45.45 17.71
CA LYS A 162 10.31 -44.65 16.52
C LYS A 162 11.29 -43.51 16.84
N ARG A 163 11.09 -42.85 18.00
CA ARG A 163 12.01 -41.79 18.47
C ARG A 163 13.43 -42.30 18.72
N ALA A 164 13.58 -43.52 19.31
CA ALA A 164 14.87 -44.15 19.50
C ALA A 164 15.58 -44.45 18.16
N MET A 165 14.85 -44.77 17.10
CA MET A 165 15.43 -44.97 15.76
C MET A 165 16.02 -43.64 15.21
N VAL A 166 15.32 -42.52 15.41
CA VAL A 166 15.82 -41.20 15.03
C VAL A 166 17.06 -40.84 15.86
N ASP A 167 17.05 -41.10 17.17
CA ASP A 167 18.22 -40.87 18.05
C ASP A 167 19.46 -41.67 17.60
N VAL A 168 19.29 -42.92 17.20
CA VAL A 168 20.37 -43.75 16.64
C VAL A 168 20.85 -43.16 15.30
N GLY A 169 19.91 -42.79 14.43
CA GLY A 169 20.26 -42.15 13.14
C GLY A 169 21.06 -40.89 13.33
N LEU A 170 20.66 -40.00 14.23
CA LEU A 170 21.37 -38.75 14.53
C LEU A 170 22.77 -39.03 15.12
N LYS A 171 22.91 -40.00 16.01
CA LYS A 171 24.21 -40.37 16.57
C LYS A 171 25.22 -40.88 15.52
N VAL A 172 24.73 -41.51 14.47
CA VAL A 172 25.58 -42.10 13.43
C VAL A 172 25.87 -41.12 12.30
N TYR A 173 24.87 -40.36 11.87
CA TYR A 173 24.91 -39.57 10.63
C TYR A 173 24.89 -38.05 10.82
N GLY A 174 24.40 -37.55 11.95
CA GLY A 174 24.31 -36.13 12.26
C GLY A 174 24.63 -35.84 13.73
N PRO A 175 25.84 -36.25 14.24
CA PRO A 175 26.16 -36.18 15.67
C PRO A 175 26.38 -34.74 16.18
N GLU A 176 26.44 -33.77 15.30
CA GLU A 176 26.76 -32.39 15.63
C GLU A 176 25.56 -31.45 15.48
N MET A 177 25.44 -30.51 16.39
CA MET A 177 24.39 -29.48 16.39
C MET A 177 24.68 -28.36 15.39
N SER A 178 25.90 -28.22 14.94
CA SER A 178 26.33 -27.26 13.92
C SER A 178 26.82 -27.99 12.67
N VAL A 179 26.71 -27.30 11.54
CA VAL A 179 27.31 -27.73 10.28
C VAL A 179 28.09 -26.57 9.68
N ARG A 180 29.24 -26.88 9.08
CA ARG A 180 30.02 -25.93 8.29
C ARG A 180 29.73 -26.16 6.82
N LYS A 181 29.26 -25.14 6.14
CA LYS A 181 28.83 -25.22 4.74
C LYS A 181 29.14 -23.92 3.99
N LYS A 182 29.28 -24.03 2.68
CA LYS A 182 29.40 -22.88 1.79
C LYS A 182 28.06 -22.14 1.72
N ILE A 183 28.13 -20.84 1.47
CA ILE A 183 26.95 -19.99 1.28
C ILE A 183 26.08 -20.50 0.14
N ASP A 184 26.68 -20.90 -0.99
CA ASP A 184 25.92 -21.45 -2.13
C ASP A 184 25.15 -22.71 -1.74
N GLU A 185 25.79 -23.63 -0.97
CA GLU A 185 25.12 -24.85 -0.50
C GLU A 185 23.98 -24.56 0.47
N LEU A 186 24.14 -23.56 1.34
CA LEU A 186 23.08 -23.16 2.28
C LEU A 186 21.91 -22.47 1.58
N LEU A 187 22.17 -21.80 0.45
CA LEU A 187 21.14 -21.02 -0.25
C LEU A 187 20.47 -21.83 -1.37
N PHE A 188 21.12 -21.99 -2.51
CA PHE A 188 20.47 -22.42 -3.76
C PHE A 188 20.86 -23.81 -4.25
N THR A 189 22.12 -24.23 -4.14
CA THR A 189 22.53 -25.54 -4.67
C THR A 189 22.19 -26.70 -3.76
N GLY A 190 22.00 -26.41 -2.48
CA GLY A 190 21.68 -27.40 -1.47
C GLY A 190 22.83 -28.38 -1.17
N TYR A 191 22.90 -28.91 0.04
CA TYR A 191 23.81 -29.98 0.42
C TYR A 191 23.03 -31.26 0.75
N SER A 192 23.64 -32.41 0.40
CA SER A 192 23.08 -33.72 0.74
C SER A 192 23.26 -34.02 2.23
N ASP A 193 22.26 -34.60 2.85
CA ASP A 193 22.31 -35.04 4.23
C ASP A 193 21.66 -36.43 4.35
N VAL A 194 22.40 -37.34 4.99
CA VAL A 194 21.96 -38.74 5.11
C VAL A 194 20.62 -38.87 5.86
N MET A 195 20.30 -37.94 6.78
CA MET A 195 19.01 -37.95 7.47
C MET A 195 17.84 -37.65 6.53
N ILE A 196 18.04 -36.85 5.48
CA ILE A 196 17.05 -36.63 4.42
C ILE A 196 16.87 -37.92 3.61
N ASP A 197 17.98 -38.57 3.19
CA ASP A 197 17.93 -39.82 2.44
C ASP A 197 17.21 -40.92 3.22
N VAL A 198 17.50 -41.02 4.53
CA VAL A 198 16.85 -41.95 5.43
C VAL A 198 15.34 -41.67 5.57
N ALA A 199 14.98 -40.38 5.71
CA ALA A 199 13.58 -39.97 5.81
C ALA A 199 12.79 -40.30 4.52
N MET A 200 13.43 -40.11 3.35
CA MET A 200 12.83 -40.45 2.06
C MET A 200 12.73 -41.95 1.81
N ALA A 201 13.72 -42.73 2.24
CA ALA A 201 13.82 -44.19 1.95
C ALA A 201 13.04 -45.09 2.90
N MET A 202 12.71 -44.61 4.12
CA MET A 202 12.11 -45.45 5.14
C MET A 202 10.59 -45.24 5.25
N PRO A 203 9.75 -46.20 4.77
CA PRO A 203 8.30 -46.20 4.97
C PRO A 203 7.89 -46.30 6.46
N ILE A 204 8.85 -46.57 7.34
CA ILE A 204 8.66 -46.73 8.80
C ILE A 204 8.13 -45.43 9.44
N PHE A 205 8.46 -44.28 8.84
CA PHE A 205 7.97 -42.98 9.31
C PHE A 205 6.52 -42.70 8.85
N GLY A 206 5.95 -43.54 7.96
CA GLY A 206 4.59 -43.41 7.45
C GLY A 206 4.40 -42.22 6.51
N ASP A 207 3.14 -41.99 6.12
CA ASP A 207 2.77 -40.78 5.33
C ASP A 207 2.93 -39.48 6.10
N GLU A 208 3.33 -39.53 7.37
CA GLU A 208 3.46 -38.39 8.27
C GLU A 208 4.70 -37.52 7.97
N VAL A 209 5.73 -38.07 7.31
CA VAL A 209 6.97 -37.35 6.97
C VAL A 209 7.15 -37.31 5.45
N LYS A 210 6.59 -36.32 4.81
CA LYS A 210 6.86 -36.04 3.40
C LYS A 210 7.96 -34.99 3.31
N VAL A 211 9.19 -35.43 3.09
CA VAL A 211 10.31 -34.55 2.73
C VAL A 211 10.28 -34.35 1.21
N PRO A 212 9.94 -33.15 0.70
CA PRO A 212 9.74 -32.93 -0.73
C PRO A 212 11.03 -32.66 -1.51
N PHE A 213 12.21 -32.76 -0.87
CA PHE A 213 13.51 -32.43 -1.46
C PHE A 213 14.59 -33.43 -1.01
N ASP A 214 15.54 -33.66 -1.91
CA ASP A 214 16.67 -34.58 -1.74
C ASP A 214 17.92 -33.91 -1.11
N LYS A 215 17.91 -32.58 -0.99
CA LYS A 215 18.96 -31.78 -0.38
C LYS A 215 18.37 -30.69 0.47
N PHE A 216 19.15 -30.18 1.42
CA PHE A 216 18.76 -29.02 2.21
C PHE A 216 19.42 -27.76 1.66
N GLY A 217 18.64 -26.67 1.53
CA GLY A 217 19.06 -25.30 1.23
C GLY A 217 17.83 -24.39 1.34
N TRP A 218 18.01 -23.20 1.88
CA TRP A 218 16.90 -22.28 2.17
C TRP A 218 16.09 -21.87 0.93
N PHE A 219 16.75 -21.78 -0.23
CA PHE A 219 16.17 -21.48 -1.53
C PHE A 219 16.37 -22.62 -2.53
N TYR A 220 16.71 -23.81 -2.04
CA TYR A 220 16.90 -24.98 -2.89
C TYR A 220 15.66 -25.26 -3.73
N THR A 221 15.84 -25.55 -5.01
CA THR A 221 14.79 -25.75 -6.04
C THR A 221 13.93 -24.52 -6.37
N ARG A 222 14.13 -23.36 -5.73
CA ARG A 222 13.32 -22.15 -6.03
C ARG A 222 13.69 -21.49 -7.35
N ASN A 223 14.95 -21.59 -7.77
CA ASN A 223 15.42 -20.94 -8.99
C ASN A 223 14.78 -21.59 -10.23
N GLY A 224 13.96 -20.84 -10.95
CA GLY A 224 13.23 -21.29 -12.14
C GLY A 224 12.02 -22.20 -11.90
N SER A 225 11.69 -22.53 -10.64
CA SER A 225 10.53 -23.35 -10.30
C SER A 225 9.27 -22.52 -10.12
N ALA A 226 8.13 -23.05 -10.58
CA ALA A 226 6.81 -22.48 -10.36
C ALA A 226 5.98 -23.24 -9.31
N ASP A 227 6.49 -24.36 -8.77
CA ASP A 227 5.69 -25.28 -7.95
C ASP A 227 5.70 -24.96 -6.46
N LEU A 228 6.75 -24.27 -5.98
CA LEU A 228 7.00 -24.11 -4.55
C LEU A 228 6.08 -23.12 -3.84
N THR A 229 5.62 -22.09 -4.54
CA THR A 229 4.78 -21.05 -3.95
C THR A 229 3.28 -21.35 -4.03
N GLY A 230 2.91 -22.43 -4.71
CA GLY A 230 1.53 -22.85 -4.91
C GLY A 230 0.81 -22.05 -6.01
N VAL A 231 -0.49 -22.31 -6.15
CA VAL A 231 -1.36 -21.64 -7.12
C VAL A 231 -2.06 -20.48 -6.42
N PHE A 232 -1.83 -19.27 -6.92
CA PHE A 232 -2.55 -18.07 -6.50
C PHE A 232 -3.81 -17.91 -7.33
N ASN A 233 -4.90 -17.48 -6.72
CA ASN A 233 -6.05 -16.93 -7.42
C ASN A 233 -6.38 -15.57 -6.82
N VAL A 234 -6.41 -14.54 -7.66
CA VAL A 234 -6.67 -13.16 -7.25
C VAL A 234 -7.80 -12.54 -8.05
N PHE A 235 -8.51 -11.59 -7.45
CA PHE A 235 -9.52 -10.83 -8.17
C PHE A 235 -8.89 -9.87 -9.18
N THR A 236 -9.51 -9.79 -10.35
CA THR A 236 -9.04 -8.95 -11.48
C THR A 236 -9.49 -7.49 -11.40
N GLY A 237 -10.43 -7.18 -10.50
CA GLY A 237 -11.05 -5.88 -10.42
C GLY A 237 -12.12 -5.62 -11.47
N ALA A 238 -12.51 -6.62 -12.28
CA ALA A 238 -13.49 -6.44 -13.36
C ALA A 238 -14.90 -6.13 -12.86
N ASP A 239 -15.28 -6.67 -11.71
CA ASP A 239 -16.54 -6.37 -11.02
C ASP A 239 -16.40 -5.18 -10.05
N ASP A 240 -15.26 -5.07 -9.37
CA ASP A 240 -14.98 -4.05 -8.37
C ASP A 240 -13.47 -3.83 -8.24
N LEU A 241 -12.99 -2.64 -8.63
CA LEU A 241 -11.57 -2.29 -8.54
C LEU A 241 -11.02 -2.31 -7.10
N ALA A 242 -11.86 -2.17 -6.08
CA ALA A 242 -11.41 -2.28 -4.70
C ALA A 242 -10.90 -3.69 -4.36
N LYS A 243 -11.29 -4.70 -5.15
CA LYS A 243 -10.83 -6.08 -4.99
C LYS A 243 -9.58 -6.40 -5.82
N LEU A 244 -9.13 -5.51 -6.71
CA LEU A 244 -7.98 -5.76 -7.59
C LEU A 244 -6.77 -6.29 -6.82
N GLY A 245 -6.25 -7.45 -7.23
CA GLY A 245 -5.09 -8.10 -6.61
C GLY A 245 -5.31 -8.69 -5.22
N GLN A 246 -6.55 -8.64 -4.70
CA GLN A 246 -6.89 -9.32 -3.44
C GLN A 246 -6.99 -10.82 -3.67
N MET A 247 -6.49 -11.58 -2.70
CA MET A 247 -6.55 -13.04 -2.73
C MET A 247 -8.00 -13.55 -2.67
N HIS A 248 -8.32 -14.48 -3.55
CA HIS A 248 -9.56 -15.24 -3.50
C HIS A 248 -9.28 -16.65 -2.95
N THR A 249 -8.34 -17.38 -3.56
CA THR A 249 -7.91 -18.70 -3.06
C THR A 249 -6.40 -18.88 -3.19
N TRP A 250 -5.85 -19.76 -2.38
CA TRP A 250 -4.50 -20.28 -2.54
C TRP A 250 -4.55 -21.81 -2.58
N ASN A 251 -3.89 -22.41 -3.57
CA ASN A 251 -4.00 -23.85 -3.85
C ASN A 251 -5.46 -24.33 -3.96
N TYR A 252 -6.29 -23.50 -4.62
CA TYR A 252 -7.73 -23.72 -4.82
C TYR A 252 -8.58 -23.76 -3.54
N GLN A 253 -8.05 -23.26 -2.41
CA GLN A 253 -8.72 -23.22 -1.12
C GLN A 253 -8.83 -21.79 -0.59
N GLU A 254 -9.97 -21.44 0.02
CA GLU A 254 -10.16 -20.18 0.74
C GLU A 254 -9.50 -20.19 2.12
N ASN A 255 -9.10 -21.36 2.59
CA ASN A 255 -8.40 -21.57 3.86
C ASN A 255 -7.14 -22.39 3.62
N THR A 256 -6.01 -21.93 4.15
CA THR A 256 -4.71 -22.59 3.98
C THR A 256 -4.61 -23.95 4.67
N GLY A 257 -5.48 -24.24 5.64
CA GLY A 257 -5.50 -25.47 6.42
C GLY A 257 -4.40 -25.59 7.48
N PHE A 258 -3.51 -24.60 7.61
CA PHE A 258 -2.39 -24.64 8.56
C PHE A 258 -2.72 -23.97 9.90
N PHE A 259 -3.73 -23.12 9.94
CA PHE A 259 -4.18 -22.42 11.14
C PHE A 259 -5.68 -22.56 11.29
N GLU A 260 -6.16 -22.54 12.52
CA GLU A 260 -7.57 -22.62 12.82
C GLU A 260 -8.31 -21.30 12.57
N SER A 261 -9.63 -21.39 12.39
CA SER A 261 -10.52 -20.25 12.30
C SER A 261 -10.11 -19.26 11.20
N PHE A 262 -10.23 -17.94 11.47
CA PHE A 262 -9.89 -16.90 10.50
C PHE A 262 -8.38 -16.78 10.23
N CYS A 263 -7.51 -17.29 11.10
CA CYS A 263 -6.06 -17.30 10.90
C CYS A 263 -5.64 -18.12 9.67
N GLY A 264 -6.43 -19.13 9.31
CA GLY A 264 -6.22 -19.92 8.11
C GLY A 264 -6.80 -19.32 6.84
N MET A 265 -7.59 -18.23 6.93
CA MET A 265 -8.24 -17.64 5.75
C MET A 265 -7.21 -17.06 4.78
N THR A 266 -7.40 -17.37 3.50
CA THR A 266 -6.66 -16.78 2.40
C THR A 266 -7.26 -15.40 2.09
N ASN A 267 -6.62 -14.34 2.55
CA ASN A 267 -7.10 -12.98 2.39
C ASN A 267 -5.94 -12.00 2.18
N GLY A 268 -6.25 -10.71 2.06
CA GLY A 268 -5.27 -9.67 1.80
C GLY A 268 -4.81 -9.65 0.34
N SER A 269 -3.78 -8.91 0.06
CA SER A 269 -3.21 -8.75 -1.29
C SER A 269 -2.13 -9.79 -1.56
N ALA A 270 -2.00 -10.17 -2.84
CA ALA A 270 -0.85 -10.95 -3.30
C ALA A 270 0.46 -10.13 -3.41
N GLY A 271 0.42 -8.82 -3.17
CA GLY A 271 1.57 -7.92 -3.10
C GLY A 271 1.64 -6.87 -4.19
N GLU A 272 1.14 -7.16 -5.38
CA GLU A 272 1.26 -6.27 -6.55
C GLU A 272 0.28 -5.10 -6.53
N PHE A 273 -0.88 -5.28 -5.93
CA PHE A 273 -1.91 -4.25 -5.78
C PHE A 273 -2.45 -4.25 -4.36
N GLN A 274 -2.79 -3.09 -3.86
CA GLN A 274 -3.49 -2.90 -2.59
C GLN A 274 -4.87 -2.29 -2.87
N PRO A 275 -5.80 -2.33 -1.90
CA PRO A 275 -7.09 -1.68 -2.07
C PRO A 275 -6.94 -0.21 -2.45
N GLN A 276 -7.86 0.28 -3.28
CA GLN A 276 -7.92 1.69 -3.64
C GLN A 276 -8.54 2.53 -2.51
N HIS A 277 -8.37 3.86 -2.60
CA HIS A 277 -8.94 4.83 -1.65
C HIS A 277 -8.56 4.57 -0.19
N LEU A 278 -7.30 4.20 0.03
CA LEU A 278 -6.74 3.99 1.36
C LEU A 278 -6.87 5.25 2.22
N LYS A 279 -7.11 5.05 3.52
CA LYS A 279 -7.24 6.13 4.49
C LYS A 279 -6.12 6.07 5.52
N PRO A 280 -5.65 7.22 6.04
CA PRO A 280 -4.74 7.23 7.18
C PRO A 280 -5.35 6.49 8.38
N GLY A 281 -4.52 5.76 9.12
CA GLY A 281 -4.96 4.98 10.29
C GLY A 281 -5.57 3.62 9.98
N GLY A 282 -5.67 3.23 8.69
CA GLY A 282 -6.09 1.88 8.30
C GLY A 282 -4.94 0.87 8.33
N SER A 283 -5.24 -0.35 7.94
CA SER A 283 -4.25 -1.42 7.74
C SER A 283 -4.46 -2.09 6.38
N ILE A 284 -3.39 -2.68 5.84
CA ILE A 284 -3.41 -3.52 4.64
C ILE A 284 -2.93 -4.92 5.01
N GLY A 285 -3.38 -5.93 4.28
CA GLY A 285 -2.94 -7.32 4.44
C GLY A 285 -2.09 -7.76 3.27
N LEU A 286 -0.98 -8.45 3.56
CA LEU A 286 -0.13 -9.08 2.56
C LEU A 286 -0.14 -10.60 2.76
N PHE A 287 -0.69 -11.35 1.81
CA PHE A 287 -0.64 -12.81 1.86
C PHE A 287 0.75 -13.30 1.48
N THR A 288 1.32 -14.13 2.34
CA THR A 288 2.69 -14.64 2.19
C THR A 288 2.66 -16.17 2.18
N PRO A 289 2.88 -16.84 1.03
CA PRO A 289 2.90 -18.30 0.94
C PRO A 289 4.02 -18.93 1.78
N ASP A 290 5.11 -18.20 1.98
CA ASP A 290 6.22 -18.66 2.83
C ASP A 290 5.86 -18.78 4.31
N MET A 291 4.85 -18.07 4.75
CA MET A 291 4.30 -18.13 6.11
C MET A 291 2.92 -18.75 6.16
N CYS A 292 2.34 -19.10 5.01
CA CYS A 292 0.98 -19.66 4.87
C CYS A 292 -0.10 -18.81 5.57
N ARG A 293 0.10 -17.49 5.62
CA ARG A 293 -0.80 -16.54 6.30
C ARG A 293 -0.73 -15.15 5.72
N THR A 294 -1.67 -14.34 6.09
CA THR A 294 -1.66 -12.91 5.81
C THR A 294 -0.95 -12.15 6.93
N VAL A 295 -0.03 -11.26 6.54
CA VAL A 295 0.69 -10.35 7.45
C VAL A 295 0.01 -8.99 7.39
N PRO A 296 -0.55 -8.48 8.50
CA PRO A 296 -1.10 -7.14 8.56
C PRO A 296 0.01 -6.08 8.64
N LEU A 297 -0.12 -5.01 7.87
CA LEU A 297 0.73 -3.83 7.95
C LEU A 297 -0.14 -2.64 8.32
N ASP A 298 0.22 -1.93 9.38
CA ASP A 298 -0.54 -0.82 9.92
C ASP A 298 0.00 0.52 9.41
N TYR A 299 -0.91 1.49 9.17
CA TYR A 299 -0.53 2.83 8.74
C TYR A 299 0.40 3.49 9.76
N LEU A 300 1.56 3.95 9.30
CA LEU A 300 2.54 4.64 10.14
C LEU A 300 2.56 6.15 9.89
N LYS A 301 2.74 6.55 8.64
CA LYS A 301 2.84 7.98 8.24
C LYS A 301 2.63 8.18 6.75
N THR A 302 2.42 9.44 6.38
CA THR A 302 2.45 9.85 4.97
C THR A 302 3.89 10.22 4.59
N VAL A 303 4.32 9.78 3.41
CA VAL A 303 5.64 10.06 2.83
C VAL A 303 5.50 10.49 1.38
N GLU A 304 6.58 10.98 0.80
CA GLU A 304 6.66 11.32 -0.62
C GLU A 304 7.74 10.47 -1.29
N ILE A 305 7.37 9.78 -2.37
CA ILE A 305 8.28 8.95 -3.18
C ILE A 305 8.17 9.42 -4.62
N GLU A 306 9.29 9.80 -5.22
CA GLU A 306 9.36 10.31 -6.61
C GLU A 306 8.32 11.42 -6.91
N GLY A 307 8.02 12.29 -5.91
CA GLY A 307 7.01 13.35 -6.05
C GLY A 307 5.55 12.87 -5.96
N LEU A 308 5.32 11.60 -5.60
CA LEU A 308 4.01 11.03 -5.33
C LEU A 308 3.77 10.94 -3.82
N LYS A 309 2.57 11.31 -3.40
CA LYS A 309 2.13 11.10 -2.02
C LYS A 309 1.85 9.61 -1.80
N GLY A 310 2.51 9.00 -0.83
CA GLY A 310 2.31 7.62 -0.42
C GLY A 310 1.94 7.49 1.06
N TYR A 311 1.21 6.45 1.39
CA TYR A 311 1.00 6.03 2.77
C TYR A 311 1.94 4.88 3.10
N LYS A 312 2.81 5.10 4.11
CA LYS A 312 3.70 4.05 4.61
C LYS A 312 2.92 3.20 5.61
N PHE A 313 2.81 1.92 5.30
CA PHE A 313 2.32 0.87 6.17
C PHE A 313 3.50 0.04 6.64
N ALA A 314 3.55 -0.32 7.91
CA ALA A 314 4.66 -1.08 8.47
C ALA A 314 4.16 -2.28 9.28
N GLY A 315 4.99 -3.32 9.32
CA GLY A 315 4.80 -4.46 10.18
C GLY A 315 5.07 -4.09 11.62
N GLY A 316 4.01 -4.01 12.39
CA GLY A 316 4.04 -3.63 13.79
C GLY A 316 3.84 -4.83 14.74
N PRO A 317 3.62 -4.56 16.02
CA PRO A 317 3.33 -5.58 17.03
C PRO A 317 2.17 -6.50 16.62
N ARG A 318 1.13 -5.99 15.94
CA ARG A 318 -0.02 -6.78 15.48
C ARG A 318 0.36 -7.97 14.63
N SER A 319 1.44 -7.89 13.85
CA SER A 319 1.87 -8.98 12.97
C SER A 319 2.50 -10.15 13.73
N VAL A 320 3.16 -9.84 14.85
CA VAL A 320 4.00 -10.78 15.63
C VAL A 320 3.50 -11.01 17.06
N ASP A 321 2.32 -10.45 17.43
CA ASP A 321 1.72 -10.63 18.74
C ASP A 321 1.15 -12.04 18.92
N ASN A 322 1.29 -12.58 20.11
CA ASN A 322 0.88 -13.92 20.49
C ASN A 322 -0.57 -14.00 21.02
N GLY A 323 -1.37 -12.96 20.82
CA GLY A 323 -2.74 -12.88 21.34
C GLY A 323 -2.85 -12.15 22.68
N THR A 324 -1.74 -11.60 23.19
CA THR A 324 -1.75 -10.81 24.45
C THR A 324 -2.35 -9.42 24.21
N LEU A 325 -1.93 -8.73 23.16
CA LEU A 325 -2.44 -7.42 22.76
C LEU A 325 -3.62 -7.53 21.79
N TYR A 326 -3.57 -8.51 20.91
CA TYR A 326 -4.56 -8.79 19.88
C TYR A 326 -5.09 -10.23 20.04
N PRO A 327 -6.16 -10.45 20.84
CA PRO A 327 -6.70 -11.79 21.15
C PRO A 327 -7.02 -12.62 19.91
N GLU A 328 -7.33 -11.96 18.79
CA GLU A 328 -7.53 -12.62 17.51
C GLU A 328 -6.30 -13.41 17.03
N ASN A 329 -5.10 -13.07 17.45
CA ASN A 329 -3.88 -13.77 17.04
C ASN A 329 -3.64 -15.11 17.75
N LEU A 330 -4.44 -15.46 18.77
CA LEU A 330 -4.30 -16.73 19.49
C LEU A 330 -4.31 -17.95 18.57
N CYS A 331 -5.07 -17.92 17.49
CA CYS A 331 -5.13 -19.02 16.52
C CYS A 331 -3.82 -19.24 15.72
N TYR A 332 -2.86 -18.30 15.78
CA TYR A 332 -1.53 -18.50 15.20
C TYR A 332 -0.53 -19.20 16.12
N CYS A 333 -0.86 -19.43 17.39
CA CYS A 333 0.06 -20.05 18.35
C CYS A 333 0.37 -21.52 18.00
N GLY A 334 -0.56 -22.25 17.37
CA GLY A 334 -0.34 -23.66 17.03
C GLY A 334 -0.16 -24.59 18.24
N GLY A 335 -0.86 -24.28 19.34
CA GLY A 335 -0.87 -25.05 20.59
C GLY A 335 -0.10 -24.40 21.75
N GLU A 336 1.10 -23.87 21.53
CA GLU A 336 1.89 -23.15 22.54
C GLU A 336 2.13 -21.71 22.11
N CYS A 337 1.66 -20.75 22.90
CA CYS A 337 1.95 -19.35 22.69
C CYS A 337 3.32 -18.99 23.29
N VAL A 338 4.26 -18.62 22.43
CA VAL A 338 5.57 -18.10 22.82
C VAL A 338 5.49 -16.57 23.02
N PRO A 339 6.50 -15.90 23.60
CA PRO A 339 6.52 -14.45 23.70
C PRO A 339 6.29 -13.78 22.35
N SER A 340 5.71 -12.56 22.34
CA SER A 340 5.44 -11.80 21.11
C SER A 340 6.74 -11.40 20.42
N GLY A 341 6.79 -11.49 19.09
CA GLY A 341 7.98 -11.17 18.29
C GLY A 341 8.33 -12.20 17.24
N VAL A 342 7.68 -13.36 17.28
CA VAL A 342 7.87 -14.43 16.29
C VAL A 342 6.53 -14.99 15.83
N MET A 343 6.51 -15.47 14.61
CA MET A 343 5.37 -16.14 13.97
C MET A 343 5.68 -17.61 13.81
N ASN A 344 4.91 -18.48 14.47
CA ASN A 344 5.05 -19.93 14.32
C ASN A 344 4.57 -20.35 12.92
N ILE A 345 5.45 -20.93 12.12
CA ILE A 345 5.13 -21.47 10.79
C ILE A 345 5.43 -22.97 10.67
N SER A 346 5.65 -23.65 11.79
CA SER A 346 6.04 -25.06 11.82
C SER A 346 5.05 -25.95 11.07
N ALA A 347 3.74 -25.70 11.22
CA ALA A 347 2.69 -26.47 10.52
C ALA A 347 2.82 -26.39 9.00
N CYS A 348 3.26 -25.26 8.48
CA CYS A 348 3.42 -25.02 7.03
C CYS A 348 4.87 -25.37 6.56
N ARG A 349 5.73 -25.83 7.46
CA ARG A 349 7.11 -26.25 7.20
C ARG A 349 7.37 -27.70 7.64
N PHE A 350 6.45 -28.57 7.30
CA PHE A 350 6.55 -30.03 7.51
C PHE A 350 6.80 -30.43 8.97
N GLY A 351 6.33 -29.63 9.93
CA GLY A 351 6.56 -29.87 11.36
C GLY A 351 7.94 -29.45 11.86
N SER A 352 8.83 -28.93 11.00
CA SER A 352 10.11 -28.35 11.44
C SER A 352 9.87 -27.16 12.38
N PRO A 353 10.65 -26.97 13.44
CA PRO A 353 10.41 -25.94 14.46
C PRO A 353 10.83 -24.55 13.98
N VAL A 354 10.25 -24.10 12.87
CA VAL A 354 10.59 -22.84 12.19
C VAL A 354 9.68 -21.73 12.61
N PHE A 355 10.27 -20.61 12.95
CA PHE A 355 9.62 -19.37 13.34
C PHE A 355 10.13 -18.22 12.47
N MET A 356 9.24 -17.35 12.01
CA MET A 356 9.60 -16.12 11.32
C MET A 356 9.55 -14.95 12.29
N SER A 357 10.47 -14.01 12.13
CA SER A 357 10.47 -12.73 12.85
C SER A 357 10.87 -11.59 11.89
N TYR A 358 10.81 -10.36 12.38
CA TYR A 358 11.61 -9.31 11.75
C TYR A 358 13.10 -9.52 12.07
N PRO A 359 14.03 -9.03 11.22
CA PRO A 359 15.45 -9.22 11.44
C PRO A 359 15.89 -8.75 12.83
N HIS A 360 16.82 -9.49 13.43
CA HIS A 360 17.33 -9.27 14.80
C HIS A 360 16.22 -9.20 15.86
N PHE A 361 15.05 -9.84 15.61
CA PHE A 361 13.85 -9.76 16.45
C PHE A 361 13.34 -8.33 16.67
N TYR A 362 13.49 -7.46 15.67
CA TYR A 362 12.92 -6.11 15.72
C TYR A 362 11.40 -6.17 16.02
N ASN A 363 10.90 -5.29 16.88
CA ASN A 363 9.52 -5.31 17.41
C ASN A 363 9.15 -6.58 18.20
N GLY A 364 10.11 -7.42 18.57
CA GLY A 364 9.91 -8.59 19.41
C GLY A 364 10.21 -8.34 20.87
N ASP A 365 9.84 -9.32 21.71
CA ASP A 365 10.19 -9.33 23.13
C ASP A 365 11.72 -9.42 23.30
N GLN A 366 12.25 -8.70 24.27
CA GLN A 366 13.69 -8.70 24.58
C GLN A 366 14.21 -10.12 24.92
N TYR A 367 13.32 -10.99 25.37
CA TYR A 367 13.60 -12.42 25.60
C TYR A 367 14.36 -13.09 24.45
N PHE A 368 14.00 -12.78 23.20
CA PHE A 368 14.63 -13.39 22.03
C PHE A 368 16.06 -12.87 21.81
N VAL A 369 16.26 -11.57 21.96
CA VAL A 369 17.59 -10.93 21.79
C VAL A 369 18.55 -11.39 22.89
N ASP A 370 18.05 -11.58 24.10
CA ASP A 370 18.87 -11.99 25.26
C ASP A 370 19.35 -13.44 25.19
N GLN A 371 18.79 -14.26 24.29
CA GLN A 371 19.17 -15.68 24.16
C GLN A 371 20.50 -15.91 23.43
N VAL A 372 20.92 -14.98 22.59
CA VAL A 372 22.11 -15.07 21.76
C VAL A 372 22.90 -13.76 21.81
N GLU A 373 24.16 -13.77 21.42
CA GLU A 373 24.99 -12.58 21.27
C GLU A 373 25.14 -12.24 19.79
N GLY A 374 25.32 -10.94 19.46
CA GLY A 374 25.53 -10.46 18.09
C GLY A 374 24.29 -9.91 17.40
N LEU A 375 23.16 -9.82 18.11
CA LEU A 375 21.93 -9.21 17.57
C LEU A 375 21.81 -7.74 17.98
N GLU A 376 21.42 -6.89 17.02
CA GLU A 376 21.22 -5.47 17.22
C GLU A 376 20.00 -4.99 16.42
N PRO A 377 18.78 -5.03 17.01
CA PRO A 377 17.57 -4.61 16.31
C PRO A 377 17.58 -3.10 16.03
N LYS A 378 17.36 -2.70 14.76
CA LYS A 378 17.30 -1.31 14.29
C LYS A 378 16.10 -1.10 13.39
N GLN A 379 15.35 -0.02 13.59
CA GLN A 379 14.17 0.28 12.79
C GLN A 379 14.51 0.48 11.32
N GLU A 380 15.53 1.26 11.02
CA GLU A 380 15.92 1.61 9.65
C GLU A 380 16.34 0.41 8.81
N ASP A 381 17.01 -0.58 9.44
CA ASP A 381 17.54 -1.75 8.76
C ASP A 381 16.56 -2.94 8.79
N HIS A 382 15.66 -3.02 9.79
CA HIS A 382 14.91 -4.23 10.08
C HIS A 382 13.38 -4.09 9.99
N GLU A 383 12.86 -2.86 9.81
CA GLU A 383 11.42 -2.63 9.66
C GLU A 383 10.93 -3.16 8.31
N PHE A 384 9.92 -4.04 8.33
CA PHE A 384 9.16 -4.38 7.14
C PHE A 384 8.14 -3.28 6.86
N TYR A 385 8.15 -2.71 5.66
CA TYR A 385 7.17 -1.71 5.26
C TYR A 385 6.82 -1.75 3.78
N MET A 386 5.66 -1.17 3.47
CA MET A 386 5.16 -0.91 2.13
C MET A 386 4.64 0.53 2.06
N VAL A 387 5.07 1.28 1.05
CA VAL A 387 4.51 2.60 0.74
C VAL A 387 3.56 2.44 -0.45
N VAL A 388 2.32 2.86 -0.28
CA VAL A 388 1.26 2.69 -1.29
C VAL A 388 0.71 4.05 -1.71
N GLU A 389 0.49 4.27 -3.01
CA GLU A 389 -0.26 5.41 -3.50
C GLU A 389 -1.74 5.21 -3.14
N PRO A 390 -2.34 6.12 -2.33
CA PRO A 390 -3.62 5.81 -1.69
C PRO A 390 -4.83 5.71 -2.62
N ASN A 391 -4.82 6.38 -3.77
CA ASN A 391 -5.98 6.39 -4.67
C ASN A 391 -6.02 5.17 -5.59
N THR A 392 -4.86 4.72 -6.05
CA THR A 392 -4.73 3.61 -7.00
C THR A 392 -4.42 2.27 -6.35
N GLY A 393 -3.89 2.27 -5.11
CA GLY A 393 -3.43 1.06 -4.45
C GLY A 393 -2.10 0.50 -4.99
N ILE A 394 -1.38 1.26 -5.82
CA ILE A 394 -0.10 0.83 -6.40
C ILE A 394 1.02 1.01 -5.37
N PRO A 395 1.81 -0.02 -5.07
CA PRO A 395 3.00 0.10 -4.24
C PRO A 395 4.05 1.01 -4.90
N LEU A 396 4.54 2.00 -4.13
CA LEU A 396 5.60 2.92 -4.55
C LEU A 396 6.97 2.47 -4.09
N GLU A 397 7.04 1.89 -2.89
CA GLU A 397 8.25 1.33 -2.31
C GLU A 397 7.88 0.19 -1.36
N VAL A 398 8.65 -0.89 -1.41
CA VAL A 398 8.50 -2.03 -0.49
C VAL A 398 9.88 -2.38 0.03
N ALA A 399 9.98 -2.66 1.33
CA ALA A 399 11.13 -3.34 1.92
C ALA A 399 10.57 -4.52 2.74
N ALA A 400 10.51 -5.69 2.10
CA ALA A 400 10.07 -6.92 2.74
C ALA A 400 11.27 -7.55 3.44
N ARG A 401 11.21 -7.62 4.78
CA ARG A 401 12.32 -8.05 5.64
C ARG A 401 11.84 -9.09 6.61
N PHE A 402 12.40 -10.29 6.54
CA PHE A 402 12.06 -11.39 7.43
C PHE A 402 13.29 -12.19 7.81
N GLN A 403 13.28 -12.73 9.02
CA GLN A 403 14.29 -13.61 9.59
C GLN A 403 13.70 -14.98 9.87
N VAL A 404 14.44 -16.02 9.51
CA VAL A 404 14.13 -17.40 9.82
C VAL A 404 14.86 -17.80 11.08
N ASN A 405 14.12 -18.32 12.04
CA ASN A 405 14.64 -18.83 13.30
C ASN A 405 14.19 -20.27 13.49
N MET A 406 14.98 -21.06 14.18
CA MET A 406 14.55 -22.40 14.62
C MET A 406 14.57 -22.50 16.13
N LEU A 407 13.53 -23.12 16.69
CA LEU A 407 13.44 -23.37 18.12
C LEU A 407 14.28 -24.59 18.47
N VAL A 408 15.37 -24.38 19.17
CA VAL A 408 16.17 -25.39 19.87
C VAL A 408 15.58 -25.53 21.26
N GLU A 409 15.22 -26.74 21.66
CA GLU A 409 14.71 -27.02 23.00
C GLU A 409 15.04 -28.45 23.43
N PRO A 410 14.96 -28.76 24.74
CA PRO A 410 15.17 -30.13 25.22
C PRO A 410 14.16 -31.10 24.61
N ILE A 411 14.66 -32.19 24.01
CA ILE A 411 13.84 -33.25 23.42
C ILE A 411 14.17 -34.58 24.14
N GLU A 412 13.20 -35.03 24.94
CA GLU A 412 13.36 -36.28 25.68
C GLU A 412 13.54 -37.45 24.73
N GLY A 413 14.56 -38.30 24.99
CA GLY A 413 14.84 -39.49 24.20
C GLY A 413 15.63 -39.23 22.90
N ILE A 414 16.13 -38.02 22.69
CA ILE A 414 17.09 -37.66 21.64
C ILE A 414 18.34 -37.11 22.32
N ALA A 415 19.43 -37.88 22.32
CA ALA A 415 20.64 -37.55 23.09
C ALA A 415 21.26 -36.23 22.71
N LEU A 416 21.25 -35.89 21.41
CA LEU A 416 21.81 -34.65 20.89
C LEU A 416 21.13 -33.40 21.45
N TYR A 417 19.82 -33.48 21.73
CA TYR A 417 18.98 -32.36 22.18
C TYR A 417 18.44 -32.54 23.59
N LYS A 418 19.00 -33.45 24.42
CA LYS A 418 18.50 -33.73 25.76
C LYS A 418 18.77 -32.59 26.75
N ASP A 419 19.97 -32.05 26.70
CA ASP A 419 20.48 -31.12 27.71
C ASP A 419 20.83 -29.75 27.06
N VAL A 420 19.98 -29.26 26.15
CA VAL A 420 20.13 -27.97 25.47
C VAL A 420 19.26 -26.91 26.11
N PRO A 421 19.63 -25.63 26.07
CA PRO A 421 18.76 -24.55 26.46
C PRO A 421 17.61 -24.37 25.45
N ARG A 422 16.50 -23.76 25.89
CA ARG A 422 15.43 -23.36 24.97
C ARG A 422 15.76 -22.01 24.33
N ILE A 423 16.09 -22.02 23.04
CA ILE A 423 16.56 -20.85 22.30
C ILE A 423 15.86 -20.76 20.94
N PHE A 424 15.40 -19.56 20.55
CA PHE A 424 15.04 -19.25 19.18
C PHE A 424 16.30 -18.84 18.43
N PHE A 425 16.88 -19.76 17.70
CA PHE A 425 18.20 -19.61 17.06
C PHE A 425 18.05 -18.92 15.69
N PRO A 426 18.58 -17.70 15.47
CA PRO A 426 18.57 -17.02 14.18
C PRO A 426 19.48 -17.71 13.16
N LEU A 427 19.04 -17.87 11.93
CA LEU A 427 19.78 -18.57 10.89
C LEU A 427 20.11 -17.69 9.70
N ILE A 428 19.09 -17.04 9.16
CA ILE A 428 19.14 -16.25 7.94
C ILE A 428 18.08 -15.17 8.00
N TRP A 429 18.38 -14.01 7.46
CA TRP A 429 17.34 -13.05 7.14
C TRP A 429 17.56 -12.46 5.74
N PHE A 430 16.51 -11.95 5.15
CA PHE A 430 16.55 -11.40 3.81
C PHE A 430 15.77 -10.10 3.71
N GLU A 431 16.23 -9.23 2.81
CA GLU A 431 15.54 -8.04 2.38
C GLU A 431 15.22 -8.17 0.89
N GLN A 432 13.94 -8.02 0.55
CA GLN A 432 13.53 -7.76 -0.82
C GLN A 432 13.08 -6.32 -0.93
N LYS A 433 13.85 -5.50 -1.61
CA LYS A 433 13.58 -4.08 -1.76
C LYS A 433 13.23 -3.74 -3.18
N VAL A 434 12.11 -3.03 -3.33
CA VAL A 434 11.58 -2.58 -4.62
C VAL A 434 11.18 -1.13 -4.48
N ARG A 435 11.50 -0.32 -5.47
CA ARG A 435 11.06 1.07 -5.57
C ARG A 435 10.58 1.36 -6.98
N ILE A 436 9.50 2.13 -7.08
CA ILE A 436 8.96 2.57 -8.36
C ILE A 436 10.00 3.37 -9.15
N THR A 437 10.09 3.12 -10.47
CA THR A 437 10.98 3.92 -11.31
C THR A 437 10.41 5.32 -11.55
N PRO A 438 11.28 6.32 -11.84
CA PRO A 438 10.81 7.68 -12.16
C PRO A 438 9.80 7.70 -13.32
N GLU A 439 9.98 6.85 -14.34
CA GLU A 439 9.11 6.75 -15.50
C GLU A 439 7.70 6.27 -15.12
N MET A 440 7.62 5.26 -14.25
CA MET A 440 6.33 4.76 -13.74
C MET A 440 5.68 5.79 -12.82
N ALA A 441 6.47 6.48 -11.99
CA ALA A 441 5.98 7.54 -11.12
C ALA A 441 5.39 8.71 -11.93
N ASP A 442 6.02 9.11 -13.04
CA ASP A 442 5.53 10.17 -13.91
C ASP A 442 4.19 9.80 -14.56
N GLN A 443 3.97 8.53 -14.90
CA GLN A 443 2.66 8.05 -15.38
C GLN A 443 1.57 8.23 -14.32
N LEU A 444 1.86 7.92 -13.05
CA LEU A 444 0.90 8.09 -11.95
C LEU A 444 0.62 9.56 -11.64
N LYS A 445 1.61 10.46 -11.78
CA LYS A 445 1.44 11.90 -11.58
C LYS A 445 0.45 12.55 -12.54
N VAL A 446 0.25 11.95 -13.72
CA VAL A 446 -0.71 12.46 -14.71
C VAL A 446 -2.16 12.31 -14.22
N LEU A 447 -2.48 11.30 -13.43
CA LEU A 447 -3.86 10.99 -13.02
C LEU A 447 -4.56 12.15 -12.29
N PRO A 448 -4.01 12.75 -11.21
CA PRO A 448 -4.63 13.89 -10.56
C PRO A 448 -4.70 15.13 -11.47
N ILE A 449 -3.74 15.29 -12.40
CA ILE A 449 -3.75 16.39 -13.37
C ILE A 449 -4.93 16.23 -14.34
N VAL A 450 -5.19 15.03 -14.84
CA VAL A 450 -6.33 14.76 -15.73
C VAL A 450 -7.64 15.02 -15.00
N LEU A 451 -7.78 14.55 -13.76
CA LEU A 451 -8.98 14.81 -12.95
C LEU A 451 -9.23 16.31 -12.76
N LEU A 452 -8.21 17.05 -12.36
CA LEU A 452 -8.29 18.50 -12.16
C LEU A 452 -8.58 19.25 -13.46
N SER A 453 -7.95 18.85 -14.58
CA SER A 453 -8.11 19.50 -15.89
C SER A 453 -9.55 19.44 -16.41
N GLY A 454 -10.24 18.33 -16.17
CA GLY A 454 -11.65 18.19 -16.53
C GLY A 454 -12.56 19.14 -15.76
N HIS A 455 -12.33 19.29 -14.45
CA HIS A 455 -13.07 20.26 -13.64
C HIS A 455 -12.81 21.70 -14.06
N ILE A 456 -11.54 22.04 -14.37
CA ILE A 456 -11.18 23.35 -14.91
C ILE A 456 -11.88 23.59 -16.25
N PHE A 457 -11.85 22.62 -17.15
CA PHE A 457 -12.52 22.70 -18.45
C PHE A 457 -14.03 22.94 -18.31
N ALA A 458 -14.69 22.17 -17.44
CA ALA A 458 -16.10 22.34 -17.12
C ALA A 458 -16.41 23.74 -16.58
N GLY A 459 -15.60 24.25 -15.66
CA GLY A 459 -15.69 25.60 -15.11
C GLY A 459 -15.51 26.70 -16.16
N VAL A 460 -14.57 26.54 -17.08
CA VAL A 460 -14.35 27.47 -18.20
C VAL A 460 -15.54 27.49 -19.14
N CYS A 461 -16.09 26.31 -19.50
CA CYS A 461 -17.30 26.25 -20.35
C CYS A 461 -18.48 26.93 -19.69
N LEU A 462 -18.70 26.71 -18.39
CA LEU A 462 -19.77 27.37 -17.61
C LEU A 462 -19.56 28.89 -17.57
N ALA A 463 -18.36 29.37 -17.28
CA ALA A 463 -18.06 30.80 -17.22
C ALA A 463 -18.29 31.49 -18.58
N ILE A 464 -17.81 30.91 -19.68
CA ILE A 464 -18.04 31.43 -21.03
C ILE A 464 -19.52 31.42 -21.36
N GLY A 465 -20.23 30.33 -21.05
CA GLY A 465 -21.68 30.23 -21.24
C GLY A 465 -22.46 31.34 -20.52
N LEU A 466 -22.15 31.61 -19.27
CA LEU A 466 -22.74 32.69 -18.47
C LEU A 466 -22.41 34.09 -19.04
N ILE A 467 -21.15 34.32 -19.47
CA ILE A 467 -20.77 35.59 -20.10
C ILE A 467 -21.57 35.84 -21.37
N LEU A 468 -21.74 34.83 -22.23
CA LEU A 468 -22.53 34.94 -23.45
C LEU A 468 -24.01 35.16 -23.18
N LEU A 469 -24.58 34.50 -22.16
CA LEU A 469 -25.97 34.71 -21.72
C LEU A 469 -26.20 36.12 -21.17
N CYS A 470 -25.25 36.65 -20.38
CA CYS A 470 -25.37 37.99 -19.81
C CYS A 470 -25.12 39.10 -20.85
N TRP A 471 -24.35 38.85 -21.91
CA TRP A 471 -24.05 39.84 -22.93
C TRP A 471 -25.27 40.27 -23.72
N ALA A 472 -26.12 39.34 -24.15
CA ALA A 472 -27.33 39.65 -24.96
C ALA A 472 -28.28 40.68 -24.28
N PRO A 473 -28.68 40.50 -23.00
CA PRO A 473 -29.53 41.46 -22.31
C PRO A 473 -28.83 42.79 -22.01
N VAL A 474 -27.51 42.80 -21.68
CA VAL A 474 -26.73 44.01 -21.44
C VAL A 474 -26.62 44.84 -22.71
N GLU A 475 -26.35 44.24 -23.86
CA GLU A 475 -26.32 44.93 -25.15
C GLU A 475 -27.72 45.45 -25.55
N HIS A 476 -28.75 44.72 -25.24
CA HIS A 476 -30.13 45.19 -25.44
C HIS A 476 -30.46 46.42 -24.58
N MET A 477 -30.11 46.39 -23.31
CA MET A 477 -30.27 47.51 -22.38
C MET A 477 -29.48 48.75 -22.82
N MET A 478 -28.20 48.57 -23.22
CA MET A 478 -27.39 49.67 -23.74
C MET A 478 -27.91 50.23 -25.07
N SER A 479 -28.46 49.38 -25.97
CA SER A 479 -29.07 49.82 -27.21
C SER A 479 -30.37 50.59 -26.97
N TRP A 480 -31.15 50.15 -25.99
CA TRP A 480 -32.37 50.81 -25.56
C TRP A 480 -32.06 52.16 -24.89
N CYS A 481 -31.07 52.25 -24.04
CA CYS A 481 -30.60 53.48 -23.43
C CYS A 481 -30.06 54.44 -24.47
N ARG A 482 -29.30 53.98 -25.49
CA ARG A 482 -28.83 54.84 -26.62
C ARG A 482 -29.98 55.37 -27.45
N ARG A 483 -31.03 54.58 -27.75
CA ARG A 483 -32.23 55.04 -28.45
C ARG A 483 -32.97 56.09 -27.65
N ARG A 484 -33.19 55.86 -26.37
CA ARG A 484 -33.91 56.78 -25.48
C ARG A 484 -33.13 58.10 -25.34
N ARG A 485 -31.82 58.06 -25.30
CA ARG A 485 -30.96 59.24 -25.29
C ARG A 485 -30.99 60.01 -26.64
N TYR A 486 -31.13 59.31 -27.76
CA TYR A 486 -31.29 59.89 -29.08
C TYR A 486 -32.69 60.52 -29.21
N ASP A 487 -33.74 59.88 -28.76
CA ASP A 487 -35.12 60.40 -28.80
C ASP A 487 -35.28 61.62 -27.89
N LEU A 488 -34.68 61.65 -26.71
CA LEU A 488 -34.63 62.82 -25.82
C LEU A 488 -33.86 64.00 -26.46
N LYS A 489 -32.74 63.75 -27.14
CA LYS A 489 -32.01 64.81 -27.89
C LYS A 489 -32.82 65.35 -29.06
N ASN A 490 -33.61 64.55 -29.74
CA ASN A 490 -34.49 65.02 -30.82
C ASN A 490 -35.72 65.78 -30.28
N GLN A 491 -36.29 65.34 -29.16
CA GLN A 491 -37.37 66.09 -28.49
C GLN A 491 -36.92 67.45 -27.97
N THR A 492 -35.67 67.57 -27.50
CA THR A 492 -35.09 68.87 -27.09
C THR A 492 -34.79 69.77 -28.29
N LYS A 493 -34.52 69.20 -29.49
CA LYS A 493 -34.38 70.01 -30.73
C LYS A 493 -35.74 70.50 -31.28
N THR A 494 -36.78 69.66 -31.20
CA THR A 494 -38.13 70.04 -31.67
C THR A 494 -38.86 70.97 -30.69
N ASN A 495 -38.54 70.96 -29.38
CA ASN A 495 -39.11 71.88 -28.39
C ASN A 495 -38.41 73.23 -28.32
N GLY A 496 -37.33 73.50 -29.11
CA GLY A 496 -36.76 74.79 -29.29
C GLY A 496 -37.64 75.77 -30.07
N ASP A 497 -38.59 75.32 -30.84
CA ASP A 497 -39.49 76.12 -31.71
C ASP A 497 -40.87 76.31 -31.18
N TYR A 498 -41.24 75.80 -29.98
CA TYR A 498 -42.64 76.00 -29.43
C TYR A 498 -42.58 76.47 -27.99
N LYS A 499 -42.23 77.76 -27.82
CA LYS A 499 -42.39 78.50 -26.57
C LYS A 499 -43.77 79.15 -26.54
N SER A 500 -44.77 78.43 -26.25
CA SER A 500 -46.00 78.94 -25.52
C SER A 500 -46.94 77.78 -25.22
N ARG A 501 -47.37 77.74 -24.02
CA ARG A 501 -48.56 77.13 -23.35
C ARG A 501 -48.28 75.88 -22.49
N SER A 502 -48.43 76.23 -21.27
CA SER A 502 -49.30 75.54 -20.27
C SER A 502 -48.69 74.47 -19.36
N ARG A 503 -48.72 74.82 -18.10
CA ARG A 503 -48.58 74.05 -16.87
C ARG A 503 -49.47 72.77 -16.86
N TYR A 504 -48.91 71.62 -17.02
CA TYR A 504 -49.40 70.34 -16.48
C TYR A 504 -48.39 69.25 -16.88
N ALA A 505 -47.28 69.06 -16.06
CA ALA A 505 -46.44 67.93 -16.24
C ALA A 505 -45.60 67.68 -14.97
N SER A 506 -46.27 67.22 -13.94
CA SER A 506 -45.52 66.92 -12.70
C SER A 506 -45.40 65.40 -12.37
N ALA A 507 -46.00 64.51 -13.16
CA ALA A 507 -45.92 63.05 -12.89
C ALA A 507 -45.08 62.24 -13.89
N GLU A 508 -44.86 62.71 -15.13
CA GLU A 508 -44.02 62.01 -16.13
C GLU A 508 -42.54 62.40 -16.03
N GLU A 509 -42.24 63.58 -15.49
CA GLU A 509 -40.87 64.07 -15.31
C GLU A 509 -40.08 63.25 -14.25
N LEU A 510 -40.72 62.73 -13.23
CA LEU A 510 -40.10 61.87 -12.20
C LEU A 510 -39.73 60.48 -12.75
N LYS A 511 -40.52 59.89 -13.64
CA LYS A 511 -40.20 58.62 -14.29
C LYS A 511 -39.09 58.75 -15.33
N SER A 512 -39.02 59.92 -16.02
CA SER A 512 -37.98 60.25 -16.96
C SER A 512 -36.64 60.44 -16.27
N LYS A 513 -36.58 61.10 -15.11
CA LYS A 513 -35.38 61.32 -14.32
C LYS A 513 -34.80 60.06 -13.73
N ALA A 514 -35.66 59.13 -13.25
CA ALA A 514 -35.22 57.82 -12.73
C ALA A 514 -34.60 56.93 -13.83
N SER A 515 -35.18 56.96 -15.04
CA SER A 515 -34.65 56.19 -16.17
C SER A 515 -33.34 56.74 -16.74
N THR A 516 -33.12 58.05 -16.63
CA THR A 516 -31.86 58.71 -17.06
C THR A 516 -30.72 58.39 -16.09
N LEU A 517 -31.02 58.33 -14.80
CA LEU A 517 -30.04 57.91 -13.76
C LEU A 517 -29.58 56.47 -13.94
N ILE A 518 -30.45 55.57 -14.37
CA ILE A 518 -30.09 54.18 -14.64
C ILE A 518 -29.19 54.07 -15.87
N CYS A 519 -29.44 54.87 -16.92
CA CYS A 519 -28.60 54.92 -18.11
C CYS A 519 -27.25 55.57 -17.84
N GLU A 520 -27.18 56.59 -16.99
CA GLU A 520 -25.91 57.25 -16.63
C GLU A 520 -25.00 56.36 -15.76
N LYS A 521 -25.61 55.56 -14.82
CA LYS A 521 -24.82 54.59 -14.03
C LYS A 521 -24.26 53.43 -14.84
N SER A 522 -24.88 53.05 -15.96
CA SER A 522 -24.38 52.00 -16.84
C SER A 522 -23.26 52.43 -17.77
N THR A 523 -23.02 53.73 -17.93
CA THR A 523 -22.00 54.27 -18.85
C THR A 523 -20.77 54.84 -18.16
N SER A 524 -20.72 54.83 -16.81
CA SER A 524 -19.58 55.34 -16.03
C SER A 524 -18.65 54.24 -15.53
N GLY A 525 -18.75 53.03 -16.06
CA GLY A 525 -17.91 51.90 -15.71
C GLY A 525 -16.79 51.66 -16.70
N THR A 526 -15.97 52.65 -17.01
CA THR A 526 -14.63 52.40 -17.55
C THR A 526 -13.61 52.65 -16.46
N PRO A 527 -12.72 51.73 -16.17
CA PRO A 527 -11.63 51.97 -15.25
C PRO A 527 -10.59 52.81 -15.97
N ASP A 528 -10.44 54.04 -15.55
CA ASP A 528 -9.30 54.85 -15.95
C ASP A 528 -8.09 54.48 -15.10
N SER A 529 -7.07 54.02 -15.79
CA SER A 529 -5.77 53.68 -15.24
C SER A 529 -4.95 54.94 -15.14
N SER A 530 -4.46 55.27 -13.99
CA SER A 530 -3.07 55.67 -13.78
C SER A 530 -2.83 56.48 -12.49
N PRO A 531 -1.59 56.55 -12.05
CA PRO A 531 -1.24 56.56 -10.64
C PRO A 531 -0.85 57.93 -10.15
N LEU A 532 -0.74 58.09 -8.86
CA LEU A 532 0.37 58.80 -8.21
C LEU A 532 0.11 59.20 -6.74
N LEU A 533 1.05 58.77 -5.93
CA LEU A 533 1.70 59.51 -4.82
C LEU A 533 0.95 59.72 -3.48
N ALA A 534 1.42 58.96 -2.53
CA ALA A 534 2.06 59.40 -1.28
C ALA A 534 1.22 60.18 -0.25
N ARG A 535 1.02 59.62 0.90
CA ARG A 535 1.65 60.00 2.17
C ARG A 535 1.06 59.33 3.39
N ARG A 536 2.01 58.72 4.12
CA ARG A 536 2.18 58.67 5.58
C ARG A 536 0.96 58.61 6.49
N GLY A 537 0.95 57.56 7.30
CA GLY A 537 0.92 57.82 8.73
C GLY A 537 0.23 56.74 9.56
N GLN A 538 1.04 56.08 10.26
CA GLN A 538 0.92 55.59 11.62
C GLN A 538 0.55 54.14 11.88
N LYS A 539 1.51 53.56 12.58
CA LYS A 539 1.59 52.29 13.27
C LYS A 539 0.45 52.09 14.29
N ALA A 540 -0.02 50.87 14.39
CA ALA A 540 -0.33 50.29 15.68
C ALA A 540 -0.03 48.80 15.62
N THR A 541 1.01 48.44 16.32
CA THR A 541 1.43 47.09 16.69
C THR A 541 0.54 46.63 17.84
N ILE A 542 -0.04 45.42 17.73
CA ILE A 542 -0.52 44.69 18.92
C ILE A 542 0.03 43.29 18.85
N VAL A 543 0.90 43.00 19.80
CA VAL A 543 1.46 41.69 20.19
C VAL A 543 0.46 40.97 21.07
N PRO A 544 0.21 39.67 20.90
CA PRO A 544 -0.51 38.92 21.93
C PRO A 544 0.46 38.40 23.00
N THR A 545 0.15 38.72 24.20
CA THR A 545 0.80 38.29 25.43
C THR A 545 0.36 36.88 25.81
N MET A 546 1.32 36.03 26.12
CA MET A 546 1.13 34.79 26.86
C MET A 546 0.67 35.09 28.31
N SER A 547 -0.27 34.29 28.78
CA SER A 547 -0.50 34.16 30.24
C SER A 547 -0.55 32.66 30.58
N LYS A 548 0.43 32.29 31.40
CA LYS A 548 0.44 31.10 32.25
C LYS A 548 -0.46 31.35 33.45
N SER A 549 -1.21 30.37 33.89
CA SER A 549 -1.46 30.19 35.32
C SER A 549 -1.67 28.72 35.64
N GLN A 550 -0.95 28.39 36.69
CA GLN A 550 -0.88 27.12 37.40
C GLN A 550 -2.06 26.94 38.37
N THR A 551 -2.14 25.71 38.81
CA THR A 551 -2.57 25.19 40.12
C THR A 551 -4.00 24.72 40.30
N GLY A 552 -4.08 23.51 40.85
CA GLY A 552 -5.09 23.09 41.77
C GLY A 552 -5.38 21.59 41.83
N GLU A 553 -4.69 20.92 42.74
CA GLU A 553 -5.02 19.58 43.24
C GLU A 553 -6.50 19.46 43.66
N SER A 554 -7.09 18.28 43.48
CA SER A 554 -7.71 17.60 44.65
C SER A 554 -8.09 16.16 44.33
N VAL A 555 -7.65 15.33 45.22
CA VAL A 555 -7.94 13.92 45.48
C VAL A 555 -9.43 13.76 45.85
N ALA A 556 -10.06 12.72 45.33
CA ALA A 556 -11.17 12.05 46.00
C ALA A 556 -11.24 10.58 45.63
N THR A 557 -10.85 9.76 46.55
CA THR A 557 -11.14 8.34 46.71
C THR A 557 -12.64 8.11 46.91
N ALA A 558 -13.18 7.10 46.25
CA ALA A 558 -14.33 6.36 46.78
C ALA A 558 -14.29 4.90 46.29
N SER A 559 -14.19 4.07 47.29
CA SER A 559 -14.27 2.61 47.29
C SER A 559 -15.71 2.08 47.23
N THR A 560 -15.75 0.76 47.07
CA THR A 560 -16.88 -0.20 47.28
C THR A 560 -17.77 -0.42 46.06
N SER A 561 -18.17 -1.63 45.73
CA SER A 561 -18.36 -2.91 46.46
C SER A 561 -18.54 -4.08 45.49
N VAL A 562 -18.09 -5.21 45.94
CA VAL A 562 -18.34 -6.59 45.49
C VAL A 562 -19.84 -6.91 45.43
N SER A 563 -20.27 -7.65 44.41
CA SER A 563 -21.33 -8.66 44.57
C SER A 563 -21.06 -9.86 43.67
N GLU A 564 -20.72 -10.95 44.32
CA GLU A 564 -20.91 -12.31 43.82
C GLU A 564 -22.37 -12.55 43.42
N ASN A 565 -22.59 -13.30 42.35
CA ASN A 565 -23.56 -14.39 42.37
C ASN A 565 -23.22 -15.46 41.34
N LYS A 566 -23.25 -16.67 41.89
CA LYS A 566 -23.22 -17.97 41.23
C LYS A 566 -24.45 -18.18 40.34
N GLU A 567 -24.26 -18.77 39.18
CA GLU A 567 -24.70 -20.15 38.83
C GLU A 567 -23.97 -20.58 37.55
#